data_a781d93146a209a42ca8d21755905b0a
#
_entry.id   a781d93146a209a42ca8d21755905b0a
#
_cell.length_a   1.000
_cell.length_b   1.000
_cell.length_c   1.000
_cell.angle_alpha   90.00
_cell.angle_beta   90.00
_cell.angle_gamma   90.00
#
_symmetry.space_group_name_H-M   'P 1'
#
loop_
_entity.id
_entity.type
_entity.pdbx_description
1 polymer ?
#
loop_
_entity_poly.entity_id
_entity_poly.type
_entity_poly.pdbx_seq_one_letter_code
_entity_poly.pdbx_strand_id
1 'polypeptide(L)'
;GLWDFTLIPGTEKTDENGNTYIDRSDFITGSGTMMIASDDEDTKQRAWEFMKWWASSDTQVRFGREIEALLGSSARYATANINAFSQLAWTADDIEVLTEQWRQTVGIREIPGGYYTGRHITNAVRKVINDQEDPRETIIDYTITINEEIAKKRSEFGLPLE
;
A
#
# COMPACT_ATOMS: atom_id res chain seq x y z
N GLY A 1 -3.40 14.28 22.16
CA GLY A 1 -2.33 13.59 21.58
C GLY A 1 -0.98 14.27 21.68
N LEU A 2 0.04 13.45 21.56
CA LEU A 2 1.43 13.90 21.48
C LEU A 2 1.94 14.00 20.05
N TRP A 3 1.13 13.59 19.06
CA TRP A 3 1.46 13.60 17.64
C TRP A 3 0.20 13.79 16.82
N ASP A 4 0.38 14.19 15.59
CA ASP A 4 -0.64 14.38 14.57
C ASP A 4 -0.03 14.06 13.21
N PHE A 5 -0.84 14.03 12.15
CA PHE A 5 -0.38 13.78 10.79
C PHE A 5 -1.02 14.78 9.82
N THR A 6 -0.36 14.96 8.70
CA THR A 6 -0.81 15.86 7.63
C THR A 6 -0.54 15.23 6.28
N LEU A 7 -0.96 15.88 5.21
CA LEU A 7 -0.62 15.48 3.85
C LEU A 7 0.90 15.43 3.65
N ILE A 8 1.35 14.50 2.80
CA ILE A 8 2.74 14.44 2.36
C ILE A 8 3.12 15.81 1.75
N PRO A 9 4.28 16.39 2.08
CA PRO A 9 4.68 17.71 1.57
C PRO A 9 4.61 17.84 0.05
N GLY A 10 4.93 16.75 -0.67
CA GLY A 10 4.88 16.68 -2.11
C GLY A 10 6.04 17.40 -2.81
N THR A 11 6.02 17.34 -4.12
CA THR A 11 7.01 17.97 -5.01
C THR A 11 6.31 18.87 -6.01
N GLU A 12 6.82 20.07 -6.23
CA GLU A 12 6.31 20.95 -7.27
C GLU A 12 6.57 20.34 -8.65
N LYS A 13 5.53 20.25 -9.45
CA LYS A 13 5.55 19.76 -10.84
C LYS A 13 4.79 20.69 -11.74
N THR A 14 5.10 20.65 -13.04
CA THR A 14 4.39 21.41 -14.08
C THR A 14 3.70 20.42 -15.02
N ASP A 15 2.44 20.65 -15.31
CA ASP A 15 1.66 19.85 -16.26
C ASP A 15 2.00 20.21 -17.73
N GLU A 16 1.43 19.46 -18.68
CA GLU A 16 1.61 19.67 -20.11
C GLU A 16 1.11 21.04 -20.61
N ASN A 17 0.26 21.70 -19.84
CA ASN A 17 -0.28 23.03 -20.15
C ASN A 17 0.52 24.17 -19.50
N GLY A 18 1.57 23.86 -18.76
CA GLY A 18 2.42 24.81 -18.06
C GLY A 18 1.90 25.24 -16.68
N ASN A 19 0.87 24.59 -16.13
CA ASN A 19 0.37 24.89 -14.79
C ASN A 19 1.21 24.17 -13.72
N THR A 20 1.58 24.90 -12.69
CA THR A 20 2.32 24.36 -11.55
C THR A 20 1.36 23.78 -10.50
N TYR A 21 1.66 22.61 -10.00
CA TYR A 21 0.91 21.94 -8.93
C TYR A 21 1.85 21.20 -7.98
N ILE A 22 1.36 20.87 -6.79
CA ILE A 22 2.10 20.06 -5.82
C ILE A 22 1.66 18.59 -5.98
N ASP A 23 2.56 17.77 -6.46
CA ASP A 23 2.36 16.32 -6.55
C ASP A 23 2.65 15.68 -5.19
N ARG A 24 1.59 15.16 -4.56
CA ARG A 24 1.63 14.43 -3.28
C ARG A 24 1.41 12.94 -3.48
N SER A 25 1.71 12.44 -4.69
CA SER A 25 1.61 11.02 -4.97
C SER A 25 2.48 10.20 -4.02
N ASP A 26 1.90 9.16 -3.48
CA ASP A 26 2.60 8.18 -2.66
C ASP A 26 2.10 6.78 -2.98
N PHE A 27 2.88 5.79 -2.61
CA PHE A 27 2.53 4.41 -2.81
C PHE A 27 1.59 3.92 -1.70
N ILE A 28 0.55 3.21 -2.12
CA ILE A 28 -0.33 2.52 -1.19
C ILE A 28 -0.16 1.01 -1.32
N THR A 29 -0.15 0.34 -0.18
CA THR A 29 -0.26 -1.11 -0.08
C THR A 29 -1.55 -1.45 0.64
N GLY A 30 -2.14 -2.59 0.30
CA GLY A 30 -3.37 -3.04 0.92
C GLY A 30 -3.49 -4.55 0.88
N SER A 31 -4.47 -5.06 1.60
CA SER A 31 -4.86 -6.46 1.54
C SER A 31 -6.08 -6.62 0.65
N GLY A 32 -6.03 -7.58 -0.24
CA GLY A 32 -7.14 -7.94 -1.12
C GLY A 32 -7.64 -9.36 -0.84
N THR A 33 -8.90 -9.60 -1.16
CA THR A 33 -9.49 -10.94 -1.14
C THR A 33 -9.53 -11.47 -2.57
N MET A 34 -9.01 -12.67 -2.78
CA MET A 34 -8.95 -13.31 -4.08
C MET A 34 -9.71 -14.64 -4.04
N MET A 35 -10.52 -14.90 -5.06
CA MET A 35 -11.16 -16.20 -5.24
C MET A 35 -10.22 -17.14 -5.97
N ILE A 36 -9.97 -18.31 -5.38
CA ILE A 36 -9.19 -19.37 -6.01
C ILE A 36 -10.09 -20.08 -7.04
N ALA A 37 -9.51 -20.46 -8.17
CA ALA A 37 -10.23 -21.20 -9.20
C ALA A 37 -10.79 -22.53 -8.66
N SER A 38 -12.02 -22.85 -9.03
CA SER A 38 -12.71 -24.08 -8.68
C SER A 38 -13.56 -24.52 -9.86
N ASP A 39 -13.73 -25.81 -10.05
CA ASP A 39 -14.65 -26.36 -11.06
C ASP A 39 -16.10 -26.43 -10.54
N ASP A 40 -16.31 -26.27 -9.24
CA ASP A 40 -17.62 -26.30 -8.60
C ASP A 40 -18.24 -24.89 -8.57
N GLU A 41 -19.29 -24.69 -9.32
CA GLU A 41 -20.02 -23.41 -9.43
C GLU A 41 -20.65 -22.99 -8.09
N ASP A 42 -21.10 -23.93 -7.28
CA ASP A 42 -21.69 -23.65 -5.96
C ASP A 42 -20.63 -23.06 -5.03
N THR A 43 -19.43 -23.63 -5.04
CA THR A 43 -18.27 -23.11 -4.28
C THR A 43 -17.89 -21.71 -4.76
N LYS A 44 -17.83 -21.46 -6.07
CA LYS A 44 -17.56 -20.11 -6.60
C LYS A 44 -18.61 -19.10 -6.15
N GLN A 45 -19.90 -19.47 -6.25
CA GLN A 45 -20.99 -18.59 -5.85
C GLN A 45 -20.90 -18.22 -4.36
N ARG A 46 -20.67 -19.19 -3.49
CA ARG A 46 -20.51 -18.95 -2.04
C ARG A 46 -19.28 -18.09 -1.72
N ALA A 47 -18.16 -18.35 -2.41
CA ALA A 47 -16.96 -17.52 -2.27
C ALA A 47 -17.25 -16.06 -2.68
N TRP A 48 -17.96 -15.86 -3.79
CA TRP A 48 -18.36 -14.54 -4.25
C TRP A 48 -19.28 -13.82 -3.27
N GLU A 49 -20.29 -14.51 -2.71
CA GLU A 49 -21.15 -13.95 -1.68
C GLU A 49 -20.38 -13.53 -0.43
N PHE A 50 -19.41 -14.34 0.00
CA PHE A 50 -18.53 -13.98 1.11
C PHE A 50 -17.69 -12.74 0.80
N MET A 51 -17.09 -12.65 -0.40
CA MET A 51 -16.29 -11.50 -0.82
C MET A 51 -17.13 -10.22 -0.83
N LYS A 52 -18.35 -10.27 -1.36
CA LYS A 52 -19.28 -9.12 -1.36
C LYS A 52 -19.66 -8.71 0.07
N TRP A 53 -19.98 -9.69 0.90
CA TRP A 53 -20.29 -9.43 2.31
C TRP A 53 -19.11 -8.80 3.04
N TRP A 54 -17.91 -9.35 2.88
CA TRP A 54 -16.70 -8.80 3.51
C TRP A 54 -16.39 -7.38 3.05
N ALA A 55 -16.50 -7.09 1.77
CA ALA A 55 -16.23 -5.78 1.19
C ALA A 55 -17.34 -4.74 1.46
N SER A 56 -18.49 -5.15 1.99
CA SER A 56 -19.62 -4.25 2.22
C SER A 56 -19.31 -3.22 3.31
N SER A 57 -19.87 -2.02 3.17
CA SER A 57 -19.72 -0.93 4.15
C SER A 57 -20.13 -1.37 5.56
N ASP A 58 -21.27 -2.03 5.70
CA ASP A 58 -21.79 -2.47 6.99
C ASP A 58 -20.85 -3.43 7.70
N THR A 59 -20.30 -4.40 6.98
CA THR A 59 -19.34 -5.35 7.53
C THR A 59 -18.04 -4.67 7.95
N GLN A 60 -17.52 -3.78 7.10
CA GLN A 60 -16.28 -3.05 7.38
C GLN A 60 -16.44 -2.10 8.58
N VAL A 61 -17.58 -1.43 8.72
CA VAL A 61 -17.88 -0.59 9.88
C VAL A 61 -17.96 -1.42 11.15
N ARG A 62 -18.71 -2.54 11.12
CA ARG A 62 -18.82 -3.44 12.28
C ARG A 62 -17.47 -3.99 12.68
N PHE A 63 -16.72 -4.53 11.74
CA PHE A 63 -15.38 -5.06 12.01
C PHE A 63 -14.46 -4.01 12.62
N GLY A 64 -14.38 -2.81 12.04
CA GLY A 64 -13.51 -1.74 12.54
C GLY A 64 -13.89 -1.28 13.96
N ARG A 65 -15.19 -1.16 14.24
CA ARG A 65 -15.68 -0.78 15.58
C ARG A 65 -15.43 -1.87 16.63
N GLU A 66 -15.67 -3.13 16.29
CA GLU A 66 -15.44 -4.26 17.20
C GLU A 66 -13.96 -4.44 17.53
N ILE A 67 -13.08 -4.35 16.54
CA ILE A 67 -11.64 -4.50 16.79
C ILE A 67 -11.09 -3.36 17.66
N GLU A 68 -11.54 -2.12 17.45
CA GLU A 68 -11.16 -0.99 18.29
C GLU A 68 -11.76 -1.10 19.71
N ALA A 69 -13.00 -1.57 19.84
CA ALA A 69 -13.63 -1.79 21.14
C ALA A 69 -12.91 -2.86 21.97
N LEU A 70 -12.38 -3.91 21.32
CA LEU A 70 -11.68 -5.00 21.99
C LEU A 70 -10.23 -4.67 22.31
N LEU A 71 -9.52 -4.00 21.44
CA LEU A 71 -8.07 -3.81 21.50
C LEU A 71 -7.65 -2.35 21.76
N GLY A 72 -8.61 -1.44 21.80
CA GLY A 72 -8.36 -0.01 21.99
C GLY A 72 -7.96 0.73 20.72
N SER A 73 -7.69 2.02 20.87
CA SER A 73 -7.39 2.94 19.75
C SER A 73 -6.14 2.57 18.94
N SER A 74 -5.22 1.79 19.51
CA SER A 74 -4.04 1.28 18.79
C SER A 74 -4.40 0.29 17.69
N ALA A 75 -5.57 -0.31 17.74
CA ALA A 75 -6.10 -1.22 16.73
C ALA A 75 -7.12 -0.56 15.80
N ARG A 76 -7.18 0.78 15.79
CA ARG A 76 -8.08 1.51 14.92
C ARG A 76 -7.85 1.13 13.46
N TYR A 77 -8.92 0.68 12.81
CA TYR A 77 -8.88 0.08 11.50
C TYR A 77 -9.02 1.13 10.40
N ALA A 78 -8.14 1.07 9.41
CA ALA A 78 -8.26 1.86 8.18
C ALA A 78 -8.74 0.93 7.05
N THR A 79 -10.01 1.03 6.69
CA THR A 79 -10.60 0.25 5.60
C THR A 79 -10.42 0.95 4.25
N ALA A 80 -10.23 0.17 3.17
CA ALA A 80 -10.25 0.69 1.81
C ALA A 80 -11.67 1.08 1.33
N ASN A 81 -12.71 0.73 2.09
CA ASN A 81 -14.08 1.14 1.80
C ASN A 81 -14.32 2.57 2.32
N ILE A 82 -14.31 3.56 1.42
CA ILE A 82 -14.44 4.99 1.77
C ILE A 82 -15.73 5.28 2.53
N ASN A 83 -16.85 4.63 2.16
CA ASN A 83 -18.13 4.81 2.84
C ASN A 83 -18.11 4.22 4.27
N ALA A 84 -17.35 3.16 4.50
CA ALA A 84 -17.16 2.62 5.84
C ALA A 84 -16.17 3.47 6.64
N PHE A 85 -15.09 3.93 6.02
CA PHE A 85 -14.05 4.72 6.68
C PHE A 85 -14.63 5.96 7.37
N SER A 86 -15.52 6.69 6.70
CA SER A 86 -16.19 7.86 7.27
C SER A 86 -17.08 7.59 8.49
N GLN A 87 -17.37 6.33 8.79
CA GLN A 87 -18.21 5.90 9.92
C GLN A 87 -17.40 5.27 11.07
N LEU A 88 -16.08 5.17 10.93
CA LEU A 88 -15.18 4.69 11.98
C LEU A 88 -14.82 5.82 12.95
N ALA A 89 -14.17 5.47 14.04
CA ALA A 89 -13.86 6.40 15.15
C ALA A 89 -12.64 7.31 14.86
N TRP A 90 -12.51 7.79 13.63
CA TRP A 90 -11.56 8.82 13.25
C TRP A 90 -12.16 10.20 13.48
N THR A 91 -11.36 11.21 13.78
CA THR A 91 -11.85 12.58 13.85
C THR A 91 -12.22 13.09 12.45
N ALA A 92 -13.00 14.15 12.37
CA ALA A 92 -13.36 14.74 11.08
C ALA A 92 -12.11 15.23 10.32
N ASP A 93 -11.17 15.83 11.03
CA ASP A 93 -9.91 16.32 10.47
C ASP A 93 -9.04 15.17 9.95
N ASP A 94 -8.94 14.06 10.71
CA ASP A 94 -8.23 12.84 10.28
C ASP A 94 -8.84 12.27 8.98
N ILE A 95 -10.17 12.20 8.92
CA ILE A 95 -10.90 11.69 7.75
C ILE A 95 -10.62 12.56 6.52
N GLU A 96 -10.62 13.89 6.69
CA GLU A 96 -10.33 14.83 5.61
C GLU A 96 -8.91 14.64 5.07
N VAL A 97 -7.90 14.66 5.95
CA VAL A 97 -6.49 14.49 5.57
C VAL A 97 -6.24 13.14 4.89
N LEU A 98 -6.73 12.05 5.48
CA LEU A 98 -6.51 10.70 4.92
C LEU A 98 -7.25 10.52 3.58
N THR A 99 -8.47 11.02 3.47
CA THR A 99 -9.24 10.91 2.22
C THR A 99 -8.60 11.72 1.10
N GLU A 100 -8.09 12.90 1.40
CA GLU A 100 -7.38 13.72 0.43
C GLU A 100 -6.06 13.07 -0.01
N GLN A 101 -5.27 12.53 0.92
CA GLN A 101 -4.06 11.80 0.58
C GLN A 101 -4.36 10.57 -0.28
N TRP A 102 -5.40 9.81 0.03
CA TRP A 102 -5.77 8.61 -0.73
C TRP A 102 -6.17 8.89 -2.19
N ARG A 103 -6.69 10.07 -2.50
CA ARG A 103 -6.97 10.47 -3.89
C ARG A 103 -5.71 10.60 -4.73
N GLN A 104 -4.57 10.79 -4.11
CA GLN A 104 -3.28 10.98 -4.76
C GLN A 104 -2.38 9.75 -4.65
N THR A 105 -2.86 8.65 -4.06
CA THR A 105 -2.08 7.42 -3.95
C THR A 105 -2.12 6.61 -5.23
N VAL A 106 -1.03 5.89 -5.49
CA VAL A 106 -0.90 4.96 -6.60
C VAL A 106 -0.54 3.57 -6.07
N GLY A 107 -1.12 2.54 -6.68
CA GLY A 107 -0.74 1.16 -6.36
C GLY A 107 0.69 0.86 -6.82
N ILE A 108 1.45 0.15 -5.98
CA ILE A 108 2.75 -0.38 -6.40
C ILE A 108 2.49 -1.42 -7.50
N ARG A 109 3.09 -1.19 -8.67
CA ARG A 109 3.01 -2.17 -9.75
C ARG A 109 3.83 -3.40 -9.39
N GLU A 110 3.20 -4.55 -9.47
CA GLU A 110 3.92 -5.82 -9.37
C GLU A 110 4.76 -6.01 -10.63
N ILE A 111 6.05 -6.13 -10.41
CA ILE A 111 7.04 -6.43 -11.46
C ILE A 111 7.76 -7.73 -11.12
N PRO A 112 8.27 -8.46 -12.12
CA PRO A 112 9.13 -9.61 -11.85
C PRO A 112 10.28 -9.23 -10.92
N GLY A 113 10.40 -9.91 -9.78
CA GLY A 113 11.40 -9.56 -8.75
C GLY A 113 10.98 -8.44 -7.77
N GLY A 114 9.78 -7.88 -7.87
CA GLY A 114 9.32 -6.76 -7.03
C GLY A 114 9.40 -7.02 -5.53
N TYR A 115 9.10 -8.24 -5.09
CA TYR A 115 9.27 -8.64 -3.69
C TYR A 115 10.73 -8.47 -3.21
N TYR A 116 11.70 -8.88 -4.02
CA TYR A 116 13.13 -8.70 -3.70
C TYR A 116 13.52 -7.24 -3.66
N THR A 117 13.01 -6.43 -4.58
CA THR A 117 13.25 -4.98 -4.59
C THR A 117 12.85 -4.34 -3.25
N GLY A 118 11.62 -4.55 -2.79
CA GLY A 118 11.15 -4.02 -1.51
C GLY A 118 11.98 -4.52 -0.33
N ARG A 119 12.32 -5.82 -0.31
CA ARG A 119 13.15 -6.41 0.73
C ARG A 119 14.56 -5.81 0.77
N HIS A 120 15.19 -5.63 -0.38
CA HIS A 120 16.55 -5.08 -0.47
C HIS A 120 16.59 -3.60 -0.10
N ILE A 121 15.63 -2.81 -0.51
CA ILE A 121 15.50 -1.42 -0.06
C ILE A 121 15.38 -1.35 1.48
N THR A 122 14.53 -2.19 2.07
CA THR A 122 14.39 -2.27 3.53
C THR A 122 15.71 -2.66 4.21
N ASN A 123 16.45 -3.61 3.63
CA ASN A 123 17.74 -4.03 4.16
C ASN A 123 18.79 -2.93 4.04
N ALA A 124 18.83 -2.19 2.93
CA ALA A 124 19.73 -1.04 2.76
C ALA A 124 19.47 0.02 3.84
N VAL A 125 18.21 0.39 4.07
CA VAL A 125 17.83 1.34 5.13
C VAL A 125 18.29 0.83 6.51
N ARG A 126 18.09 -0.47 6.80
CA ARG A 126 18.53 -1.05 8.07
C ARG A 126 20.05 -1.00 8.25
N LYS A 127 20.82 -1.28 7.22
CA LYS A 127 22.30 -1.18 7.27
C LYS A 127 22.77 0.24 7.58
N VAL A 128 22.19 1.22 6.89
CA VAL A 128 22.51 2.63 7.16
C VAL A 128 22.19 3.02 8.61
N ILE A 129 21.02 2.60 9.13
CA ILE A 129 20.58 2.98 10.48
C ILE A 129 21.35 2.21 11.56
N ASN A 130 21.47 0.89 11.42
CA ASN A 130 22.00 0.02 12.48
C ASN A 130 23.52 -0.08 12.43
N ASP A 131 24.08 -0.20 11.22
CA ASP A 131 25.50 -0.47 11.00
C ASP A 131 26.29 0.82 10.66
N GLN A 132 25.56 1.96 10.51
CA GLN A 132 26.12 3.28 10.18
C GLN A 132 26.92 3.29 8.86
N GLU A 133 26.54 2.44 7.91
CA GLU A 133 27.14 2.42 6.57
C GLU A 133 26.80 3.69 5.78
N ASP A 134 27.64 4.03 4.79
CA ASP A 134 27.38 5.16 3.90
C ASP A 134 26.09 4.93 3.08
N PRO A 135 25.09 5.83 3.15
CA PRO A 135 23.82 5.63 2.49
C PRO A 135 23.92 5.48 0.98
N ARG A 136 24.85 6.20 0.35
CA ARG A 136 25.02 6.20 -1.11
C ARG A 136 25.66 4.90 -1.58
N GLU A 137 26.73 4.47 -0.94
CA GLU A 137 27.40 3.21 -1.27
C GLU A 137 26.46 2.03 -1.03
N THR A 138 25.79 2.01 0.12
CA THR A 138 24.84 0.96 0.46
C THR A 138 23.72 0.83 -0.60
N ILE A 139 23.10 1.91 -1.04
CA ILE A 139 22.03 1.81 -2.04
C ILE A 139 22.54 1.40 -3.42
N ILE A 140 23.77 1.78 -3.79
CA ILE A 140 24.39 1.33 -5.04
C ILE A 140 24.59 -0.18 -5.02
N ASP A 141 25.14 -0.74 -3.96
CA ASP A 141 25.38 -2.19 -3.83
C ASP A 141 24.06 -2.99 -3.89
N TYR A 142 23.05 -2.53 -3.16
CA TYR A 142 21.72 -3.18 -3.23
C TYR A 142 21.05 -3.03 -4.59
N THR A 143 21.27 -1.93 -5.31
CA THR A 143 20.73 -1.74 -6.66
C THR A 143 21.30 -2.76 -7.65
N ILE A 144 22.58 -3.11 -7.54
CA ILE A 144 23.19 -4.19 -8.36
C ILE A 144 22.44 -5.51 -8.12
N THR A 145 22.30 -5.90 -6.86
CA THR A 145 21.61 -7.15 -6.48
C THR A 145 20.13 -7.16 -6.93
N ILE A 146 19.43 -6.03 -6.80
CA ILE A 146 18.04 -5.88 -7.26
C ILE A 146 17.95 -6.10 -8.77
N ASN A 147 18.83 -5.46 -9.54
CA ASN A 147 18.82 -5.58 -11.01
C ASN A 147 19.13 -6.99 -11.48
N GLU A 148 20.07 -7.69 -10.84
CA GLU A 148 20.37 -9.09 -11.11
C GLU A 148 19.14 -9.99 -10.89
N GLU A 149 18.42 -9.79 -9.78
CA GLU A 149 17.23 -10.59 -9.49
C GLU A 149 16.06 -10.25 -10.43
N ILE A 150 15.87 -9.00 -10.79
CA ILE A 150 14.88 -8.60 -11.81
C ILE A 150 15.19 -9.26 -13.15
N ALA A 151 16.44 -9.20 -13.60
CA ALA A 151 16.87 -9.82 -14.86
C ALA A 151 16.64 -11.33 -14.84
N LYS A 152 16.99 -12.01 -13.75
CA LYS A 152 16.74 -13.44 -13.55
C LYS A 152 15.25 -13.77 -13.63
N LYS A 153 14.40 -13.03 -12.93
CA LYS A 153 12.94 -13.25 -12.95
C LYS A 153 12.33 -12.95 -14.30
N ARG A 154 12.77 -11.91 -15.00
CA ARG A 154 12.34 -11.64 -16.37
C ARG A 154 12.68 -12.82 -17.30
N SER A 155 13.87 -13.37 -17.17
CA SER A 155 14.29 -14.57 -17.91
C SER A 155 13.42 -15.80 -17.61
N GLU A 156 13.14 -16.07 -16.32
CA GLU A 156 12.26 -17.17 -15.88
C GLU A 156 10.85 -17.06 -16.48
N PHE A 157 10.33 -15.85 -16.66
CA PHE A 157 9.02 -15.60 -17.25
C PHE A 157 9.05 -15.39 -18.78
N GLY A 158 10.20 -15.58 -19.42
CA GLY A 158 10.35 -15.37 -20.87
C GLY A 158 10.14 -13.93 -21.33
N LEU A 159 10.37 -12.96 -20.44
CA LEU A 159 10.25 -11.54 -20.74
C LEU A 159 11.58 -10.98 -21.29
N PRO A 160 11.54 -9.92 -22.13
CA PRO A 160 12.75 -9.27 -22.61
C PRO A 160 13.64 -8.80 -21.47
N LEU A 161 14.94 -8.97 -21.60
CA LEU A 161 15.93 -8.33 -20.75
C LEU A 161 16.19 -6.94 -21.33
N GLU A 162 15.85 -5.91 -20.60
CA GLU A 162 16.20 -4.51 -20.91
C GLU A 162 17.53 -4.17 -20.27
#